data_e143700ab7f7f5a57464481ebc722ef4
#
_entry.id   e143700ab7f7f5a57464481ebc722ef4
#
_cell.length_a   1.000
_cell.length_b   1.000
_cell.length_c   1.000
_cell.angle_alpha   90.00
_cell.angle_beta   90.00
_cell.angle_gamma   90.00
#
_symmetry.space_group_name_H-M   'P 1'
#
loop_
_entity.id
_entity.type
_entity.pdbx_description
1 polymer ?
#
loop_
_entity_poly.entity_id
_entity_poly.type
_entity_poly.pdbx_seq_one_letter_code
_entity_poly.pdbx_strand_id
1 'polypeptide(L)'
;GRVLLVDPATALPRESANALLKALEEPPPNTRWLLVAPQPERLLPTIRSRALKLAIPRPTLTEAKSWLQSQGVSAADATDALVMARGEPLSALVLAQSESGAARVDFIRDLLRPGQLPTLKWGAWVESGPKAERRERFAAMLRLLLDWTSDWARTRSSLTPLVHTTHASALAALLRRGCTWRSTS
;
A
#
# COMPACT_ATOMS: atom_id res chain seq x y z
N GLY A 1 15.16 9.12 -32.29
CA GLY A 1 13.90 9.54 -31.71
C GLY A 1 14.07 10.04 -30.30
N ARG A 2 13.16 10.88 -29.84
CA ARG A 2 13.14 11.37 -28.44
C ARG A 2 11.90 10.79 -27.76
N VAL A 3 12.04 10.41 -26.49
CA VAL A 3 10.92 10.03 -25.64
C VAL A 3 10.91 10.99 -24.46
N LEU A 4 9.76 11.64 -24.26
CA LEU A 4 9.53 12.54 -23.13
C LEU A 4 8.55 11.88 -22.18
N LEU A 5 8.98 11.64 -20.96
CA LEU A 5 8.17 11.03 -19.90
C LEU A 5 7.71 12.10 -18.91
N VAL A 6 6.41 12.12 -18.63
CA VAL A 6 5.81 12.97 -17.58
C VAL A 6 5.14 12.06 -16.56
N ASP A 7 5.71 11.99 -15.35
CA ASP A 7 5.25 11.11 -14.28
C ASP A 7 5.29 11.81 -12.91
N PRO A 8 4.15 11.98 -12.23
CA PRO A 8 2.80 11.80 -12.76
C PRO A 8 2.29 13.03 -13.54
N ALA A 9 1.66 12.81 -14.69
CA ALA A 9 1.08 13.88 -15.48
C ALA A 9 -0.08 14.62 -14.81
N THR A 10 -0.69 14.00 -13.80
CA THR A 10 -1.75 14.59 -12.96
C THR A 10 -1.24 15.64 -11.98
N ALA A 11 0.07 15.72 -11.75
CA ALA A 11 0.68 16.73 -10.88
C ALA A 11 1.08 18.02 -11.62
N LEU A 12 0.90 18.07 -12.93
CA LEU A 12 1.22 19.28 -13.70
C LEU A 12 0.31 20.44 -13.27
N PRO A 13 0.90 21.62 -12.98
CA PRO A 13 0.14 22.84 -12.85
C PRO A 13 -0.66 23.14 -14.13
N ARG A 14 -1.78 23.85 -14.01
CA ARG A 14 -2.68 24.11 -15.14
C ARG A 14 -1.99 24.84 -16.30
N GLU A 15 -1.10 25.77 -15.99
CA GLU A 15 -0.31 26.51 -16.98
C GLU A 15 0.63 25.58 -17.75
N SER A 16 1.32 24.69 -17.05
CA SER A 16 2.22 23.69 -17.65
C SER A 16 1.44 22.66 -18.46
N ALA A 17 0.27 22.24 -17.99
CA ALA A 17 -0.62 21.34 -18.72
C ALA A 17 -1.12 21.98 -20.03
N ASN A 18 -1.44 23.28 -20.02
CA ASN A 18 -1.83 24.01 -21.21
C ASN A 18 -0.65 24.20 -22.19
N ALA A 19 0.57 24.44 -21.69
CA ALA A 19 1.75 24.48 -22.54
C ALA A 19 2.04 23.14 -23.22
N LEU A 20 1.79 22.02 -22.50
CA LEU A 20 1.93 20.68 -23.04
C LEU A 20 0.97 20.41 -24.21
N LEU A 21 -0.22 21.03 -24.24
CA LEU A 21 -1.20 20.82 -25.29
C LEU A 21 -0.62 21.19 -26.68
N LYS A 22 0.11 22.30 -26.80
CA LYS A 22 0.76 22.69 -28.04
C LYS A 22 1.76 21.65 -28.53
N ALA A 23 2.54 21.09 -27.61
CA ALA A 23 3.53 20.06 -27.92
C ALA A 23 2.91 18.70 -28.25
N LEU A 24 1.69 18.43 -27.78
CA LEU A 24 0.93 17.23 -28.13
C LEU A 24 0.22 17.37 -29.48
N GLU A 25 -0.23 18.57 -29.84
CA GLU A 25 -0.87 18.85 -31.12
C GLU A 25 0.15 18.85 -32.28
N GLU A 26 1.30 19.45 -32.06
CA GLU A 26 2.37 19.55 -33.03
C GLU A 26 3.68 19.01 -32.46
N PRO A 27 3.79 17.69 -32.29
CA PRO A 27 4.98 17.11 -31.70
C PRO A 27 6.19 17.31 -32.64
N PRO A 28 7.37 17.65 -32.09
CA PRO A 28 8.58 17.72 -32.85
C PRO A 28 8.88 16.39 -33.58
N PRO A 29 9.54 16.43 -34.75
CA PRO A 29 9.84 15.19 -35.47
C PRO A 29 10.50 14.12 -34.62
N ASN A 30 10.08 12.88 -34.78
CA ASN A 30 10.61 11.72 -34.03
C ASN A 30 10.51 11.84 -32.50
N THR A 31 9.54 12.60 -31.97
CA THR A 31 9.28 12.75 -30.55
C THR A 31 8.03 11.96 -30.15
N ARG A 32 8.13 11.21 -29.04
CA ARG A 32 7.01 10.50 -28.41
C ARG A 32 6.83 11.00 -26.98
N TRP A 33 5.57 11.22 -26.60
CA TRP A 33 5.18 11.60 -25.25
C TRP A 33 4.61 10.39 -24.52
N LEU A 34 5.12 10.12 -23.31
CA LEU A 34 4.57 9.14 -22.39
C LEU A 34 4.05 9.90 -21.17
N LEU A 35 2.73 9.86 -20.97
CA LEU A 35 2.07 10.50 -19.85
C LEU A 35 1.60 9.42 -18.87
N VAL A 36 2.20 9.36 -17.69
CA VAL A 36 1.79 8.44 -16.63
C VAL A 36 0.74 9.14 -15.78
N ALA A 37 -0.43 8.53 -15.68
CA ALA A 37 -1.56 9.08 -14.94
C ALA A 37 -2.23 7.98 -14.11
N PRO A 38 -1.92 7.89 -12.80
CA PRO A 38 -2.59 6.93 -11.90
C PRO A 38 -4.11 7.13 -11.83
N GLN A 39 -4.55 8.35 -12.02
CA GLN A 39 -5.96 8.76 -12.06
C GLN A 39 -6.22 9.58 -13.32
N PRO A 40 -6.42 8.94 -14.49
CA PRO A 40 -6.53 9.64 -15.78
C PRO A 40 -7.72 10.60 -15.87
N GLU A 41 -8.74 10.41 -15.02
CA GLU A 41 -9.89 11.33 -14.89
C GLU A 41 -9.50 12.71 -14.35
N ARG A 42 -8.36 12.82 -13.66
CA ARG A 42 -7.81 14.11 -13.17
C ARG A 42 -7.01 14.88 -14.19
N LEU A 43 -6.67 14.26 -15.33
CA LEU A 43 -6.06 14.97 -16.45
C LEU A 43 -7.09 15.90 -17.12
N LEU A 44 -6.58 17.02 -17.65
CA LEU A 44 -7.41 17.89 -18.47
C LEU A 44 -8.05 17.10 -19.61
N PRO A 45 -9.35 17.25 -19.87
CA PRO A 45 -10.05 16.56 -20.96
C PRO A 45 -9.35 16.77 -22.32
N THR A 46 -8.77 17.95 -22.52
CA THR A 46 -8.01 18.34 -23.71
C THR A 46 -6.71 17.54 -23.89
N ILE A 47 -5.99 17.18 -22.82
CA ILE A 47 -4.84 16.29 -22.90
C ILE A 47 -5.32 14.87 -23.19
N ARG A 48 -6.36 14.43 -22.49
CA ARG A 48 -6.88 13.07 -22.59
C ARG A 48 -7.43 12.76 -23.99
N SER A 49 -8.00 13.73 -24.68
CA SER A 49 -8.51 13.57 -26.05
C SER A 49 -7.40 13.44 -27.10
N ARG A 50 -6.17 13.90 -26.81
CA ARG A 50 -5.01 13.87 -27.72
C ARG A 50 -4.02 12.75 -27.43
N ALA A 51 -4.25 11.98 -26.35
CA ALA A 51 -3.40 10.87 -25.95
C ALA A 51 -4.08 9.52 -26.21
N LEU A 52 -3.32 8.59 -26.76
CA LEU A 52 -3.75 7.20 -26.81
C LEU A 52 -3.73 6.61 -25.38
N LYS A 53 -4.89 6.14 -24.90
CA LYS A 53 -4.98 5.52 -23.58
C LYS A 53 -4.49 4.09 -23.65
N LEU A 54 -3.40 3.81 -22.95
CA LEU A 54 -2.89 2.48 -22.68
C LEU A 54 -3.21 2.11 -21.24
N ALA A 55 -4.12 1.18 -21.04
CA ALA A 55 -4.42 0.66 -19.71
C ALA A 55 -3.39 -0.42 -19.33
N ILE A 56 -2.64 -0.18 -18.25
CA ILE A 56 -1.73 -1.18 -17.68
C ILE A 56 -2.52 -1.92 -16.58
N PRO A 57 -2.83 -3.21 -16.77
CA PRO A 57 -3.55 -3.98 -15.78
C PRO A 57 -2.69 -4.18 -14.53
N ARG A 58 -3.34 -4.27 -13.37
CA ARG A 58 -2.65 -4.72 -12.16
C ARG A 58 -2.32 -6.20 -12.30
N PRO A 59 -1.15 -6.65 -11.83
CA PRO A 59 -0.84 -8.07 -11.82
C PRO A 59 -1.83 -8.82 -10.94
N THR A 60 -2.10 -10.06 -11.30
CA THR A 60 -2.87 -10.97 -10.45
C THR A 60 -2.08 -11.29 -9.18
N LEU A 61 -2.77 -11.73 -8.12
CA LEU A 61 -2.10 -12.13 -6.88
C LEU A 61 -1.08 -13.25 -7.11
N THR A 62 -1.37 -14.16 -8.04
CA THR A 62 -0.46 -15.27 -8.41
C THR A 62 0.81 -14.74 -9.06
N GLU A 63 0.69 -13.85 -10.05
CA GLU A 63 1.84 -13.23 -10.71
C GLU A 63 2.67 -12.41 -9.73
N ALA A 64 2.01 -11.59 -8.91
CA ALA A 64 2.67 -10.79 -7.89
C ALA A 64 3.44 -11.64 -6.87
N LYS A 65 2.84 -12.76 -6.43
CA LYS A 65 3.48 -13.72 -5.52
C LYS A 65 4.70 -14.38 -6.17
N SER A 66 4.55 -14.87 -7.39
CA SER A 66 5.65 -15.49 -8.13
C SER A 66 6.81 -14.51 -8.34
N TRP A 67 6.49 -13.25 -8.64
CA TRP A 67 7.49 -12.21 -8.78
C TRP A 67 8.23 -11.93 -7.46
N LEU A 68 7.52 -11.81 -6.33
CA LEU A 68 8.15 -11.62 -5.01
C LEU A 68 9.07 -12.79 -4.65
N GLN A 69 8.67 -14.02 -4.96
CA GLN A 69 9.52 -15.19 -4.76
C GLN A 69 10.80 -15.13 -5.61
N SER A 70 10.72 -14.64 -6.84
CA SER A 70 11.90 -14.41 -7.68
C SER A 70 12.84 -13.32 -7.13
N GLN A 71 12.32 -12.41 -6.26
CA GLN A 71 13.10 -11.41 -5.54
C GLN A 71 13.65 -11.93 -4.19
N GLY A 72 13.53 -13.25 -3.90
CA GLY A 72 14.04 -13.87 -2.69
C GLY A 72 13.11 -13.84 -1.47
N VAL A 73 11.86 -13.39 -1.63
CA VAL A 73 10.87 -13.41 -0.54
C VAL A 73 10.28 -14.82 -0.40
N SER A 74 10.14 -15.31 0.84
CA SER A 74 9.53 -16.63 1.06
C SER A 74 8.06 -16.66 0.61
N ALA A 75 7.53 -17.85 0.31
CA ALA A 75 6.14 -17.99 -0.14
C ALA A 75 5.11 -17.52 0.91
N ALA A 76 5.41 -17.68 2.19
CA ALA A 76 4.57 -17.22 3.28
C ALA A 76 4.62 -15.69 3.40
N ASP A 77 5.83 -15.13 3.48
CA ASP A 77 6.04 -13.68 3.61
C ASP A 77 5.50 -12.92 2.39
N ALA A 78 5.63 -13.48 1.18
CA ALA A 78 5.10 -12.89 -0.04
C ALA A 78 3.57 -12.77 0.02
N THR A 79 2.88 -13.77 0.58
CA THR A 79 1.42 -13.72 0.73
C THR A 79 1.02 -12.62 1.71
N ASP A 80 1.64 -12.60 2.88
CA ASP A 80 1.33 -11.61 3.92
C ASP A 80 1.70 -10.20 3.47
N ALA A 81 2.86 -10.01 2.85
CA ALA A 81 3.28 -8.72 2.32
C ALA A 81 2.34 -8.19 1.23
N LEU A 82 1.85 -9.05 0.32
CA LEU A 82 0.88 -8.65 -0.71
C LEU A 82 -0.46 -8.24 -0.12
N VAL A 83 -0.96 -8.95 0.88
CA VAL A 83 -2.19 -8.56 1.58
C VAL A 83 -2.00 -7.18 2.22
N MET A 84 -0.89 -6.97 2.92
CA MET A 84 -0.54 -5.70 3.57
C MET A 84 -0.38 -4.56 2.57
N ALA A 85 0.21 -4.83 1.40
CA ALA A 85 0.41 -3.87 0.31
C ALA A 85 -0.82 -3.73 -0.61
N ARG A 86 -1.97 -4.32 -0.24
CA ARG A 86 -3.20 -4.27 -1.05
C ARG A 86 -3.00 -4.76 -2.49
N GLY A 87 -2.15 -5.77 -2.66
CA GLY A 87 -1.85 -6.37 -3.95
C GLY A 87 -0.81 -5.62 -4.79
N GLU A 88 -0.11 -4.64 -4.23
CA GLU A 88 0.94 -3.88 -4.93
C GLU A 88 2.32 -4.55 -4.73
N PRO A 89 2.92 -5.18 -5.78
CA PRO A 89 4.12 -5.99 -5.61
C PRO A 89 5.34 -5.21 -5.13
N LEU A 90 5.56 -4.00 -5.64
CA LEU A 90 6.70 -3.16 -5.24
C LEU A 90 6.61 -2.76 -3.77
N SER A 91 5.44 -2.33 -3.34
CA SER A 91 5.19 -2.01 -1.92
C SER A 91 5.32 -3.25 -1.03
N ALA A 92 4.86 -4.42 -1.52
CA ALA A 92 5.01 -5.68 -0.82
C ALA A 92 6.47 -6.10 -0.67
N LEU A 93 7.31 -5.89 -1.71
CA LEU A 93 8.74 -6.16 -1.63
C LEU A 93 9.43 -5.32 -0.56
N VAL A 94 9.16 -4.01 -0.56
CA VAL A 94 9.69 -3.10 0.47
C VAL A 94 9.27 -3.54 1.87
N LEU A 95 8.00 -3.91 2.05
CA LEU A 95 7.50 -4.41 3.34
C LEU A 95 8.18 -5.71 3.75
N ALA A 96 8.34 -6.67 2.84
CA ALA A 96 8.95 -7.97 3.14
C ALA A 96 10.44 -7.86 3.49
N GLN A 97 11.15 -6.89 2.94
CA GLN A 97 12.59 -6.69 3.15
C GLN A 97 12.91 -5.70 4.28
N SER A 98 11.91 -5.01 4.84
CA SER A 98 12.12 -4.00 5.87
C SER A 98 11.96 -4.56 7.28
N GLU A 99 12.72 -4.00 8.23
CA GLU A 99 12.49 -4.26 9.67
C GLU A 99 11.06 -3.90 10.10
N SER A 100 10.46 -2.90 9.46
CA SER A 100 9.07 -2.52 9.68
C SER A 100 8.09 -3.62 9.28
N GLY A 101 8.41 -4.43 8.28
CA GLY A 101 7.60 -5.59 7.88
C GLY A 101 7.60 -6.68 8.96
N ALA A 102 8.78 -7.05 9.49
CA ALA A 102 8.91 -8.02 10.57
C ALA A 102 8.17 -7.55 11.85
N ALA A 103 8.36 -6.29 12.24
CA ALA A 103 7.66 -5.71 13.39
C ALA A 103 6.13 -5.72 13.20
N ARG A 104 5.66 -5.51 11.97
CA ARG A 104 4.23 -5.55 11.63
C ARG A 104 3.62 -6.94 11.84
N VAL A 105 4.32 -7.99 11.43
CA VAL A 105 3.89 -9.38 11.69
C VAL A 105 3.78 -9.64 13.19
N ASP A 106 4.75 -9.17 13.97
CA ASP A 106 4.72 -9.29 15.43
C ASP A 106 3.56 -8.50 16.05
N PHE A 107 3.27 -7.29 15.58
CA PHE A 107 2.13 -6.51 16.04
C PHE A 107 0.79 -7.19 15.74
N ILE A 108 0.63 -7.76 14.53
CA ILE A 108 -0.58 -8.52 14.20
C ILE A 108 -0.72 -9.73 15.12
N ARG A 109 0.37 -10.45 15.40
CA ARG A 109 0.39 -11.57 16.32
C ARG A 109 -0.01 -11.15 17.74
N ASP A 110 0.49 -10.01 18.21
CA ASP A 110 0.12 -9.45 19.51
C ASP A 110 -1.37 -9.02 19.54
N LEU A 111 -1.89 -8.40 18.44
CA LEU A 111 -3.30 -8.04 18.33
C LEU A 111 -4.25 -9.26 18.30
N LEU A 112 -3.77 -10.40 17.81
CA LEU A 112 -4.53 -11.65 17.79
C LEU A 112 -4.59 -12.35 19.14
N ARG A 113 -3.74 -11.96 20.12
CA ARG A 113 -3.74 -12.52 21.47
C ARG A 113 -4.77 -11.80 22.34
N PRO A 114 -5.73 -12.52 22.95
CA PRO A 114 -6.67 -11.91 23.87
C PRO A 114 -5.95 -11.51 25.18
N GLY A 115 -6.30 -10.36 25.72
CA GLY A 115 -5.91 -9.94 27.06
C GLY A 115 -5.08 -8.66 27.08
N GLN A 116 -3.76 -8.75 26.96
CA GLN A 116 -2.87 -7.60 27.14
C GLN A 116 -2.21 -7.17 25.85
N LEU A 117 -2.34 -5.89 25.51
CA LEU A 117 -1.58 -5.28 24.41
C LEU A 117 -0.23 -4.82 24.96
N PRO A 118 0.90 -5.27 24.40
CA PRO A 118 2.23 -4.87 24.83
C PRO A 118 2.58 -3.47 24.30
N THR A 119 1.87 -2.46 24.79
CA THR A 119 2.00 -1.07 24.34
C THR A 119 3.41 -0.52 24.54
N LEU A 120 4.08 -0.90 25.64
CA LEU A 120 5.48 -0.52 25.91
C LEU A 120 6.43 -1.12 24.88
N LYS A 121 6.25 -2.38 24.48
CA LYS A 121 7.04 -3.03 23.41
C LYS A 121 6.91 -2.25 22.08
N TRP A 122 5.68 -1.85 21.76
CA TRP A 122 5.41 -1.11 20.52
C TRP A 122 5.98 0.31 20.57
N GLY A 123 5.85 0.99 21.72
CA GLY A 123 6.48 2.28 21.94
C GLY A 123 8.00 2.22 21.83
N ALA A 124 8.63 1.26 22.49
CA ALA A 124 10.07 1.02 22.42
C ALA A 124 10.54 0.76 20.98
N TRP A 125 9.78 0.00 20.21
CA TRP A 125 10.12 -0.21 18.79
C TRP A 125 10.10 1.07 17.97
N VAL A 126 9.11 1.94 18.18
CA VAL A 126 9.05 3.24 17.49
C VAL A 126 10.24 4.10 17.89
N GLU A 127 10.63 4.09 19.16
CA GLU A 127 11.70 4.93 19.69
C GLU A 127 13.11 4.38 19.39
N SER A 128 13.27 3.09 19.17
CA SER A 128 14.57 2.43 18.94
C SER A 128 15.25 2.84 17.62
N GLY A 129 14.50 3.38 16.66
CA GLY A 129 15.04 3.81 15.38
C GLY A 129 15.69 5.19 15.39
N PRO A 130 16.47 5.52 14.34
CA PRO A 130 16.97 6.85 14.10
C PRO A 130 15.86 7.89 14.15
N LYS A 131 16.15 9.08 14.67
CA LYS A 131 15.13 10.15 14.84
C LYS A 131 14.36 10.46 13.55
N ALA A 132 15.02 10.37 12.40
CA ALA A 132 14.39 10.57 11.09
C ALA A 132 13.32 9.51 10.75
N GLU A 133 13.52 8.27 11.18
CA GLU A 133 12.62 7.13 10.89
C GLU A 133 11.47 6.99 11.90
N ARG A 134 11.59 7.57 13.09
CA ARG A 134 10.56 7.43 14.15
C ARG A 134 9.18 7.85 13.69
N ARG A 135 9.10 8.96 12.93
CA ARG A 135 7.84 9.43 12.37
C ARG A 135 7.22 8.42 11.40
N GLU A 136 8.04 7.80 10.61
CA GLU A 136 7.63 6.80 9.62
C GLU A 136 7.17 5.49 10.29
N ARG A 137 7.93 5.02 11.29
CA ARG A 137 7.57 3.87 12.14
C ARG A 137 6.25 4.11 12.88
N PHE A 138 6.08 5.28 13.47
CA PHE A 138 4.83 5.65 14.14
C PHE A 138 3.65 5.70 13.16
N ALA A 139 3.83 6.29 11.97
CA ALA A 139 2.81 6.33 10.94
C ALA A 139 2.44 4.92 10.43
N ALA A 140 3.42 4.03 10.30
CA ALA A 140 3.21 2.63 9.92
C ALA A 140 2.39 1.88 10.97
N MET A 141 2.69 2.07 12.26
CA MET A 141 1.94 1.48 13.36
C MET A 141 0.49 1.99 13.42
N LEU A 142 0.29 3.31 13.27
CA LEU A 142 -1.06 3.89 13.25
C LEU A 142 -1.88 3.34 12.08
N ARG A 143 -1.27 3.23 10.92
CA ARG A 143 -1.92 2.67 9.73
C ARG A 143 -2.36 1.22 9.95
N LEU A 144 -1.50 0.42 10.57
CA LEU A 144 -1.81 -0.95 10.94
C LEU A 144 -2.98 -1.04 11.92
N LEU A 145 -3.01 -0.18 12.95
CA LEU A 145 -4.10 -0.14 13.91
C LEU A 145 -5.42 0.29 13.26
N LEU A 146 -5.39 1.24 12.33
CA LEU A 146 -6.57 1.67 11.57
C LEU A 146 -7.09 0.55 10.67
N ASP A 147 -6.21 -0.13 9.94
CA ASP A 147 -6.58 -1.28 9.11
C ASP A 147 -7.18 -2.41 9.97
N TRP A 148 -6.56 -2.70 11.13
CA TRP A 148 -7.03 -3.70 12.07
C TRP A 148 -8.41 -3.37 12.65
N THR A 149 -8.60 -2.15 13.13
CA THR A 149 -9.89 -1.73 13.71
C THR A 149 -11.00 -1.70 12.66
N SER A 150 -10.67 -1.32 11.42
CA SER A 150 -11.60 -1.38 10.30
C SER A 150 -12.03 -2.83 10.01
N ASP A 151 -11.08 -3.76 9.91
CA ASP A 151 -11.38 -5.16 9.66
C ASP A 151 -12.13 -5.81 10.84
N TRP A 152 -11.80 -5.42 12.06
CA TRP A 152 -12.53 -5.85 13.25
C TRP A 152 -13.99 -5.37 13.25
N ALA A 153 -14.23 -4.10 12.92
CA ALA A 153 -15.58 -3.55 12.79
C ALA A 153 -16.37 -4.24 11.66
N ARG A 154 -15.73 -4.50 10.52
CA ARG A 154 -16.34 -5.24 9.40
C ARG A 154 -16.73 -6.65 9.80
N THR A 155 -15.82 -7.39 10.46
CA THR A 155 -16.09 -8.75 10.91
C THR A 155 -17.22 -8.78 11.94
N ARG A 156 -17.32 -7.78 12.82
CA ARG A 156 -18.42 -7.61 13.76
C ARG A 156 -19.76 -7.41 13.04
N SER A 157 -19.73 -6.76 11.89
CA SER A 157 -20.93 -6.55 11.03
C SER A 157 -21.14 -7.67 10.02
N SER A 158 -20.55 -8.86 10.24
CA SER A 158 -20.62 -10.02 9.34
C SER A 158 -20.10 -9.77 7.92
N LEU A 159 -19.23 -8.77 7.75
CA LEU A 159 -18.54 -8.49 6.51
C LEU A 159 -17.14 -9.12 6.52
N THR A 160 -16.63 -9.47 5.35
CA THR A 160 -15.26 -9.98 5.21
C THR A 160 -14.24 -8.88 5.48
N PRO A 161 -13.12 -9.18 6.19
CA PRO A 161 -12.00 -8.25 6.31
C PRO A 161 -11.45 -7.87 4.94
N LEU A 162 -10.90 -6.66 4.81
CA LEU A 162 -10.32 -6.17 3.56
C LEU A 162 -8.80 -6.33 3.52
N VAL A 163 -8.14 -6.10 4.65
CA VAL A 163 -6.68 -6.06 4.74
C VAL A 163 -6.15 -7.36 5.36
N HIS A 164 -6.73 -7.79 6.48
CA HIS A 164 -6.25 -8.98 7.20
C HIS A 164 -7.09 -10.23 6.84
N THR A 165 -7.22 -10.49 5.55
CA THR A 165 -8.03 -11.61 5.04
C THR A 165 -7.51 -12.98 5.48
N THR A 166 -6.18 -13.15 5.60
CA THR A 166 -5.52 -14.36 6.12
C THR A 166 -5.84 -14.61 7.59
N HIS A 167 -6.24 -13.59 8.33
CA HIS A 167 -6.58 -13.66 9.75
C HIS A 167 -8.10 -13.60 10.02
N ALA A 168 -8.93 -13.73 9.00
CA ALA A 168 -10.40 -13.61 9.13
C ALA A 168 -10.99 -14.56 10.17
N SER A 169 -10.55 -15.81 10.21
CA SER A 169 -10.99 -16.81 11.19
C SER A 169 -10.58 -16.46 12.63
N ALA A 170 -9.37 -15.94 12.79
CA ALA A 170 -8.84 -15.51 14.08
C ALA A 170 -9.56 -14.25 14.60
N LEU A 171 -9.84 -13.27 13.72
CA LEU A 171 -10.65 -12.10 14.03
C LEU A 171 -12.07 -12.49 14.49
N ALA A 172 -12.71 -13.40 13.77
CA ALA A 172 -14.03 -13.90 14.13
C ALA A 172 -14.01 -14.66 15.47
N ALA A 173 -12.94 -15.40 15.79
CA ALA A 173 -12.77 -16.09 17.06
C ALA A 173 -12.60 -15.11 18.22
N LEU A 174 -11.84 -14.02 18.05
CA LEU A 174 -11.69 -12.96 19.03
C LEU A 174 -13.03 -12.29 19.38
N LEU A 175 -13.85 -12.01 18.36
CA LEU A 175 -15.18 -11.42 18.55
C LEU A 175 -16.11 -12.33 19.36
N ARG A 176 -16.11 -13.64 19.08
CA ARG A 176 -16.93 -14.62 19.82
C ARG A 176 -16.54 -14.73 21.30
N ARG A 177 -15.27 -14.46 21.63
CA ARG A 177 -14.77 -14.49 23.01
C ARG A 177 -15.05 -13.21 23.80
N GLY A 178 -15.67 -12.20 23.21
CA GLY A 178 -15.96 -10.92 23.87
C GLY A 178 -14.70 -10.20 24.35
N CYS A 179 -13.61 -10.26 23.56
CA CYS A 179 -12.30 -9.78 23.96
C CYS A 179 -12.29 -8.29 24.26
N THR A 180 -11.94 -7.95 25.49
CA THR A 180 -11.55 -6.61 25.91
C THR A 180 -10.02 -6.57 26.02
N TRP A 181 -9.37 -5.63 25.33
CA TRP A 181 -7.94 -5.39 25.53
C TRP A 181 -7.73 -4.46 26.72
N ARG A 182 -6.78 -4.83 27.58
CA ARG A 182 -6.29 -3.96 28.65
C ARG A 182 -4.85 -3.54 28.30
N SER A 183 -4.51 -2.28 28.53
CA SER A 183 -3.12 -1.83 28.45
C SER A 183 -2.32 -2.41 29.61
N THR A 184 -1.15 -2.95 29.34
CA THR A 184 -0.14 -3.23 30.36
C THR A 184 0.59 -1.94 30.65
N SER A 185 0.44 -1.44 31.86
CA SER A 185 1.30 -0.38 32.41
C SER A 185 2.71 -0.92 32.68
#